data_f0924bb2991ff0a8ac4710a735a97eae
#
_entry.id   f0924bb2991ff0a8ac4710a735a97eae
#
_cell.length_a   1.000
_cell.length_b   1.000
_cell.length_c   1.000
_cell.angle_alpha   90.00
_cell.angle_beta   90.00
_cell.angle_gamma   90.00
#
_symmetry.space_group_name_H-M   'P 1'
#
loop_
_entity.id
_entity.type
_entity.pdbx_description
1 polymer ?
#
loop_
_entity_poly.entity_id
_entity_poly.type
_entity_poly.pdbx_seq_one_letter_code
_entity_poly.pdbx_strand_id
1 'polypeptide(L)'
;HGTDVWLGNAQELIKSGQCTISTAICCRDDIMVYLIHMGLESGTAFQIMENVRKGNVAKGKCAKWEEWKEDMKAHGVPDWYIWSCQKIKYMFPKAHAAAYVMMAWRIAYCKVNYPLAYYAAYFSIRASAFSYEIMCQGQQHLEAVMADYKKRSDSLSQKEQASLKDMK
;
A
#
# COMPACT_ATOMS: atom_id res chain seq x y z
N HIS A 1 1.16 -2.64 2.00
CA HIS A 1 2.19 -3.38 2.71
C HIS A 1 2.79 -2.52 3.81
N GLY A 2 2.68 -2.94 5.08
CA GLY A 2 3.26 -2.24 6.21
C GLY A 2 2.62 -0.89 6.57
N THR A 3 1.61 -0.44 5.85
CA THR A 3 0.86 0.80 6.14
C THR A 3 -0.44 0.56 6.89
N ASP A 4 -0.97 -0.67 6.84
CA ASP A 4 -2.20 -1.15 7.48
C ASP A 4 -3.44 -0.27 7.15
N VAL A 5 -3.49 0.21 5.91
CA VAL A 5 -4.64 0.92 5.36
C VAL A 5 -5.64 -0.07 4.76
N TRP A 6 -5.17 -1.08 4.04
CA TRP A 6 -6.01 -2.09 3.38
C TRP A 6 -6.05 -3.40 4.17
N LEU A 7 -4.92 -4.12 4.27
CA LEU A 7 -4.85 -5.41 4.97
C LEU A 7 -5.09 -5.24 6.46
N GLY A 8 -6.00 -6.05 7.01
CA GLY A 8 -6.37 -6.00 8.42
C GLY A 8 -7.11 -4.72 8.84
N ASN A 9 -7.59 -3.92 7.90
CA ASN A 9 -8.30 -2.67 8.11
C ASN A 9 -9.47 -2.53 7.11
N ALA A 10 -9.37 -1.69 6.08
CA ALA A 10 -10.48 -1.43 5.15
C ALA A 10 -11.03 -2.72 4.51
N GLN A 11 -10.17 -3.68 4.19
CA GLN A 11 -10.57 -4.98 3.67
C GLN A 11 -11.54 -5.73 4.60
N GLU A 12 -11.25 -5.74 5.89
CA GLU A 12 -12.11 -6.44 6.88
C GLU A 12 -13.42 -5.69 7.11
N LEU A 13 -13.38 -4.34 7.15
CA LEU A 13 -14.56 -3.51 7.30
C LEU A 13 -15.52 -3.64 6.10
N ILE A 14 -15.00 -3.73 4.88
CA ILE A 14 -15.80 -3.94 3.68
C ILE A 14 -16.39 -5.36 3.66
N LYS A 15 -15.59 -6.38 3.98
CA LYS A 15 -16.07 -7.77 4.05
C LYS A 15 -17.18 -7.96 5.09
N SER A 16 -17.08 -7.28 6.23
CA SER A 16 -18.10 -7.34 7.29
C SER A 16 -19.32 -6.45 7.01
N GLY A 17 -19.32 -5.67 5.92
CA GLY A 17 -20.42 -4.79 5.55
C GLY A 17 -20.52 -3.50 6.38
N GLN A 18 -19.49 -3.17 7.19
CA GLN A 18 -19.50 -1.95 8.01
C GLN A 18 -19.25 -0.70 7.17
N CYS A 19 -18.54 -0.80 6.07
CA CYS A 19 -18.33 0.28 5.13
C CYS A 19 -18.25 -0.24 3.69
N THR A 20 -18.22 0.69 2.74
CA THR A 20 -17.98 0.42 1.31
C THR A 20 -16.61 0.96 0.92
N ILE A 21 -16.15 0.64 -0.31
CA ILE A 21 -14.92 1.22 -0.84
C ILE A 21 -14.96 2.75 -0.93
N SER A 22 -16.17 3.32 -1.08
CA SER A 22 -16.38 4.79 -1.16
C SER A 22 -16.35 5.48 0.20
N THR A 23 -16.58 4.73 1.29
CA THR A 23 -16.66 5.29 2.66
C THR A 23 -15.49 4.85 3.53
N ALA A 24 -14.70 3.86 3.12
CA ALA A 24 -13.49 3.44 3.80
C ALA A 24 -12.41 4.53 3.79
N ILE A 25 -11.57 4.53 4.80
CA ILE A 25 -10.40 5.43 4.85
C ILE A 25 -9.35 4.91 3.88
N CYS A 26 -9.08 5.65 2.80
CA CYS A 26 -8.13 5.28 1.75
C CYS A 26 -6.91 6.21 1.68
N CYS A 27 -7.07 7.49 1.99
CA CYS A 27 -6.00 8.49 1.99
C CYS A 27 -6.18 9.47 3.16
N ARG A 28 -5.15 10.29 3.43
CA ARG A 28 -5.20 11.25 4.55
C ARG A 28 -6.31 12.28 4.40
N ASP A 29 -6.60 12.68 3.17
CA ASP A 29 -7.63 13.69 2.87
C ASP A 29 -9.03 13.17 3.25
N ASP A 30 -9.29 11.87 3.15
CA ASP A 30 -10.55 11.27 3.54
C ASP A 30 -10.83 11.50 5.04
N ILE A 31 -9.80 11.38 5.88
CA ILE A 31 -9.94 11.60 7.34
C ILE A 31 -10.32 13.04 7.61
N MET A 32 -9.58 13.99 7.08
CA MET A 32 -9.82 15.41 7.34
C MET A 32 -11.21 15.86 6.86
N VAL A 33 -11.56 15.52 5.61
CA VAL A 33 -12.83 15.91 5.00
C VAL A 33 -14.01 15.27 5.73
N TYR A 34 -13.90 13.98 6.07
CA TYR A 34 -14.96 13.29 6.80
C TYR A 34 -15.20 13.89 8.19
N LEU A 35 -14.15 14.15 8.97
CA LEU A 35 -14.27 14.71 10.30
C LEU A 35 -14.84 16.13 10.29
N ILE A 36 -14.45 16.97 9.33
CA ILE A 36 -15.05 18.29 9.13
C ILE A 36 -16.54 18.16 8.78
N HIS A 37 -16.89 17.21 7.92
CA HIS A 37 -18.29 16.96 7.55
C HIS A 37 -19.13 16.48 8.75
N MET A 38 -18.52 15.74 9.66
CA MET A 38 -19.16 15.33 10.92
C MET A 38 -19.29 16.48 11.93
N GLY A 39 -18.73 17.65 11.66
CA GLY A 39 -18.85 18.85 12.48
C GLY A 39 -17.67 19.14 13.41
N LEU A 40 -16.58 18.38 13.32
CA LEU A 40 -15.39 18.70 14.10
C LEU A 40 -14.73 20.01 13.59
N GLU A 41 -14.10 20.72 14.49
CA GLU A 41 -13.32 21.92 14.16
C GLU A 41 -12.18 21.57 13.19
N SER A 42 -11.97 22.40 12.16
CA SER A 42 -11.04 22.11 11.04
C SER A 42 -9.59 21.89 11.48
N GLY A 43 -9.11 22.64 12.47
CA GLY A 43 -7.76 22.47 13.03
C GLY A 43 -7.62 21.17 13.79
N THR A 44 -8.62 20.77 14.54
CA THR A 44 -8.68 19.48 15.25
C THR A 44 -8.71 18.32 14.23
N ALA A 45 -9.57 18.41 13.22
CA ALA A 45 -9.64 17.42 12.14
C ALA A 45 -8.29 17.26 11.41
N PHE A 46 -7.59 18.38 11.15
CA PHE A 46 -6.26 18.38 10.58
C PHE A 46 -5.23 17.69 11.50
N GLN A 47 -5.24 17.99 12.79
CA GLN A 47 -4.34 17.38 13.76
C GLN A 47 -4.56 15.87 13.90
N ILE A 48 -5.81 15.42 13.93
CA ILE A 48 -6.19 14.00 13.93
C ILE A 48 -5.62 13.34 12.68
N MET A 49 -5.91 13.88 11.50
CA MET A 49 -5.40 13.37 10.22
C MET A 49 -3.88 13.26 10.20
N GLU A 50 -3.15 14.29 10.66
CA GLU A 50 -1.69 14.30 10.70
C GLU A 50 -1.11 13.22 11.62
N ASN A 51 -1.72 13.01 12.79
CA ASN A 51 -1.26 11.98 13.72
C ASN A 51 -1.60 10.55 13.24
N VAL A 52 -2.74 10.36 12.61
CA VAL A 52 -3.13 9.09 12.00
C VAL A 52 -2.19 8.76 10.85
N ARG A 53 -2.00 9.67 9.88
CA ARG A 53 -1.17 9.40 8.71
C ARG A 53 0.31 9.12 9.01
N LYS A 54 0.85 9.68 10.10
CA LYS A 54 2.22 9.44 10.59
C LYS A 54 2.33 8.16 11.42
N GLY A 55 1.20 7.54 11.72
CA GLY A 55 1.13 6.34 12.56
C GLY A 55 1.38 6.61 14.04
N ASN A 56 1.28 7.86 14.51
CA ASN A 56 1.45 8.19 15.91
C ASN A 56 0.35 7.56 16.77
N VAL A 57 -0.88 7.53 16.25
CA VAL A 57 -2.02 6.88 16.92
C VAL A 57 -1.79 5.38 17.02
N ALA A 58 -1.45 4.71 15.94
CA ALA A 58 -1.19 3.27 15.91
C ALA A 58 -0.02 2.83 16.80
N LYS A 59 0.95 3.72 17.04
CA LYS A 59 2.12 3.47 17.89
C LYS A 59 1.91 3.89 19.36
N GLY A 60 0.71 4.39 19.71
CA GLY A 60 0.43 4.89 21.07
C GLY A 60 1.21 6.16 21.47
N LYS A 61 1.68 6.93 20.47
CA LYS A 61 2.50 8.15 20.70
C LYS A 61 1.68 9.45 20.66
N CYS A 62 0.38 9.37 20.52
CA CYS A 62 -0.51 10.54 20.46
C CYS A 62 -1.15 10.79 21.82
N ALA A 63 -0.64 11.73 22.60
CA ALA A 63 -1.15 12.05 23.93
C ALA A 63 -2.62 12.54 23.95
N LYS A 64 -3.04 13.23 22.88
CA LYS A 64 -4.41 13.76 22.75
C LYS A 64 -5.41 12.75 22.16
N TRP A 65 -5.00 11.52 21.90
CA TRP A 65 -5.84 10.57 21.17
C TRP A 65 -7.17 10.26 21.89
N GLU A 66 -7.12 10.07 23.20
CA GLU A 66 -8.35 9.77 23.97
C GLU A 66 -9.34 10.97 23.98
N GLU A 67 -8.83 12.19 24.11
CA GLU A 67 -9.64 13.41 24.00
C GLU A 67 -10.31 13.51 22.62
N TRP A 68 -9.55 13.32 21.55
CA TRP A 68 -10.07 13.37 20.18
C TRP A 68 -11.04 12.22 19.88
N LYS A 69 -10.85 11.07 20.49
CA LYS A 69 -11.77 9.93 20.35
C LYS A 69 -13.15 10.26 20.95
N GLU A 70 -13.17 10.87 22.12
CA GLU A 70 -14.44 11.30 22.74
C GLU A 70 -15.09 12.42 21.92
N ASP A 71 -14.34 13.37 21.41
CA ASP A 71 -14.85 14.42 20.53
C ASP A 71 -15.43 13.83 19.22
N MET A 72 -14.74 12.91 18.58
CA MET A 72 -15.28 12.19 17.41
C MET A 72 -16.58 11.47 17.72
N LYS A 73 -16.69 10.78 18.85
CA LYS A 73 -17.93 10.10 19.29
C LYS A 73 -19.06 11.07 19.54
N ALA A 74 -18.77 12.20 20.18
CA ALA A 74 -19.77 13.26 20.45
C ALA A 74 -20.36 13.82 19.14
N HIS A 75 -19.57 13.82 18.06
CA HIS A 75 -20.01 14.20 16.71
C HIS A 75 -20.57 13.04 15.87
N GLY A 76 -20.81 11.88 16.47
CA GLY A 76 -21.43 10.73 15.80
C GLY A 76 -20.51 9.95 14.84
N VAL A 77 -19.19 10.11 14.96
CA VAL A 77 -18.24 9.29 14.21
C VAL A 77 -18.34 7.84 14.68
N PRO A 78 -18.58 6.86 13.79
CA PRO A 78 -18.81 5.49 14.19
C PRO A 78 -17.53 4.82 14.72
N ASP A 79 -17.69 3.86 15.62
CA ASP A 79 -16.57 3.16 16.27
C ASP A 79 -15.65 2.46 15.28
N TRP A 80 -16.18 1.90 14.17
CA TRP A 80 -15.37 1.28 13.14
C TRP A 80 -14.41 2.27 12.47
N TYR A 81 -14.82 3.54 12.34
CA TYR A 81 -13.98 4.59 11.76
C TYR A 81 -12.81 4.92 12.68
N ILE A 82 -13.09 5.08 13.97
CA ILE A 82 -12.08 5.33 15.01
C ILE A 82 -11.12 4.15 15.09
N TRP A 83 -11.63 2.93 15.06
CA TRP A 83 -10.83 1.71 15.03
C TRP A 83 -9.92 1.66 13.78
N SER A 84 -10.44 2.04 12.61
CA SER A 84 -9.65 2.13 11.37
C SER A 84 -8.48 3.11 11.51
N CYS A 85 -8.71 4.30 12.07
CA CYS A 85 -7.67 5.28 12.36
C CYS A 85 -6.55 4.73 13.25
N GLN A 86 -6.89 3.88 14.22
CA GLN A 86 -5.91 3.26 15.15
C GLN A 86 -5.02 2.19 14.49
N LYS A 87 -5.42 1.65 13.35
CA LYS A 87 -4.66 0.64 12.61
C LYS A 87 -3.62 1.25 11.67
N ILE A 88 -3.85 2.45 11.19
CA ILE A 88 -3.06 3.07 10.13
C ILE A 88 -1.68 3.45 10.63
N LYS A 89 -0.65 2.88 10.00
CA LYS A 89 0.76 3.17 10.29
C LYS A 89 1.34 4.27 9.42
N TYR A 90 0.83 4.42 8.21
CA TYR A 90 1.22 5.48 7.28
C TYR A 90 0.16 5.68 6.19
N MET A 91 -0.08 6.94 5.79
CA MET A 91 -1.00 7.28 4.70
C MET A 91 -0.41 8.34 3.78
N PHE A 92 -0.79 8.23 2.50
CA PHE A 92 -0.46 9.19 1.45
C PHE A 92 -1.61 10.16 1.17
N PRO A 93 -1.31 11.35 0.58
CA PRO A 93 -2.33 12.27 0.08
C PRO A 93 -3.10 11.66 -1.11
N LYS A 94 -4.35 12.09 -1.29
CA LYS A 94 -5.17 11.74 -2.46
C LYS A 94 -4.49 12.12 -3.77
N ALA A 95 -3.91 13.32 -3.86
CA ALA A 95 -3.20 13.80 -5.03
C ALA A 95 -2.01 12.90 -5.42
N HIS A 96 -1.26 12.42 -4.43
CA HIS A 96 -0.18 11.45 -4.66
C HIS A 96 -0.70 10.14 -5.24
N ALA A 97 -1.75 9.58 -4.64
CA ALA A 97 -2.37 8.34 -5.13
C ALA A 97 -2.92 8.53 -6.56
N ALA A 98 -3.60 9.64 -6.84
CA ALA A 98 -4.13 9.94 -8.17
C ALA A 98 -3.02 10.02 -9.23
N ALA A 99 -1.90 10.70 -8.93
CA ALA A 99 -0.76 10.81 -9.84
C ALA A 99 -0.15 9.44 -10.17
N TYR A 100 0.08 8.60 -9.17
CA TYR A 100 0.65 7.26 -9.37
C TYR A 100 -0.31 6.32 -10.10
N VAL A 101 -1.60 6.35 -9.77
CA VAL A 101 -2.60 5.53 -10.46
C VAL A 101 -2.74 5.95 -11.92
N MET A 102 -2.75 7.26 -12.21
CA MET A 102 -2.77 7.75 -13.59
C MET A 102 -1.57 7.27 -14.39
N MET A 103 -0.36 7.31 -13.81
CA MET A 103 0.85 6.79 -14.44
C MET A 103 0.75 5.27 -14.66
N ALA A 104 0.29 4.53 -13.67
CA ALA A 104 0.11 3.08 -13.77
C ALA A 104 -0.89 2.70 -14.88
N TRP A 105 -1.98 3.45 -15.04
CA TRP A 105 -2.94 3.25 -16.13
C TRP A 105 -2.31 3.47 -17.51
N ARG A 106 -1.52 4.53 -17.69
CA ARG A 106 -0.82 4.81 -18.94
C ARG A 106 0.15 3.68 -19.29
N ILE A 107 0.91 3.18 -18.31
CA ILE A 107 1.83 2.06 -18.50
C ILE A 107 1.05 0.77 -18.80
N ALA A 108 -0.04 0.51 -18.11
CA ALA A 108 -0.90 -0.64 -18.37
C ALA A 108 -1.49 -0.62 -19.79
N TYR A 109 -1.90 0.55 -20.28
CA TYR A 109 -2.34 0.72 -21.65
C TYR A 109 -1.27 0.30 -22.66
N CYS A 110 -0.02 0.74 -22.47
CA CYS A 110 1.10 0.34 -23.31
C CYS A 110 1.35 -1.18 -23.23
N LYS A 111 1.28 -1.77 -22.05
CA LYS A 111 1.46 -3.21 -21.86
C LYS A 111 0.40 -4.05 -22.58
N VAL A 112 -0.85 -3.60 -22.57
CA VAL A 112 -1.96 -4.32 -23.21
C VAL A 112 -1.98 -4.13 -24.72
N ASN A 113 -1.79 -2.90 -25.21
CA ASN A 113 -1.95 -2.57 -26.63
C ASN A 113 -0.65 -2.69 -27.44
N TYR A 114 0.52 -2.54 -26.80
CA TYR A 114 1.85 -2.59 -27.42
C TYR A 114 2.81 -3.47 -26.63
N PRO A 115 2.49 -4.75 -26.37
CA PRO A 115 3.25 -5.60 -25.44
C PRO A 115 4.71 -5.75 -25.83
N LEU A 116 5.01 -5.93 -27.13
CA LEU A 116 6.38 -6.09 -27.60
C LEU A 116 7.23 -4.85 -27.28
N ALA A 117 6.73 -3.66 -27.60
CA ALA A 117 7.44 -2.40 -27.31
C ALA A 117 7.56 -2.15 -25.79
N TYR A 118 6.52 -2.48 -25.03
CA TYR A 118 6.54 -2.37 -23.57
C TYR A 118 7.62 -3.25 -22.95
N TYR A 119 7.67 -4.52 -23.30
CA TYR A 119 8.68 -5.44 -22.75
C TYR A 119 10.08 -5.16 -23.25
N ALA A 120 10.25 -4.75 -24.51
CA ALA A 120 11.55 -4.32 -25.03
C ALA A 120 12.10 -3.14 -24.21
N ALA A 121 11.29 -2.11 -23.96
CA ALA A 121 11.68 -0.98 -23.12
C ALA A 121 11.94 -1.38 -21.67
N TYR A 122 11.08 -2.23 -21.09
CA TYR A 122 11.23 -2.69 -19.72
C TYR A 122 12.57 -3.43 -19.52
N PHE A 123 12.86 -4.42 -20.35
CA PHE A 123 14.08 -5.22 -20.22
C PHE A 123 15.35 -4.48 -20.62
N SER A 124 15.26 -3.48 -21.51
CA SER A 124 16.43 -2.67 -21.89
C SER A 124 16.76 -1.57 -20.88
N ILE A 125 15.78 -1.02 -20.19
CA ILE A 125 15.96 0.21 -19.38
C ILE A 125 15.74 -0.06 -17.89
N ARG A 126 14.74 -0.86 -17.53
CA ARG A 126 14.27 -1.00 -16.14
C ARG A 126 14.75 -2.26 -15.44
N ALA A 127 14.99 -3.34 -16.17
CA ALA A 127 15.45 -4.59 -15.58
C ALA A 127 16.97 -4.55 -15.35
N SER A 128 17.39 -4.40 -14.11
CA SER A 128 18.80 -4.38 -13.71
C SER A 128 19.44 -5.78 -13.68
N ALA A 129 18.63 -6.83 -13.62
CA ALA A 129 19.06 -8.23 -13.52
C ALA A 129 18.60 -9.06 -14.73
N PHE A 130 18.63 -8.48 -15.94
CA PHE A 130 18.30 -9.20 -17.17
C PHE A 130 19.45 -10.08 -17.61
N SER A 131 19.21 -11.37 -17.80
CA SER A 131 20.14 -12.32 -18.41
C SER A 131 19.48 -12.99 -19.61
N TYR A 132 20.07 -12.76 -20.79
CA TYR A 132 19.60 -13.38 -22.03
C TYR A 132 19.69 -14.91 -21.97
N GLU A 133 20.77 -15.44 -21.43
CA GLU A 133 21.03 -16.87 -21.30
C GLU A 133 20.00 -17.57 -20.42
N ILE A 134 19.45 -16.88 -19.43
CA ILE A 134 18.44 -17.44 -18.52
C ILE A 134 17.02 -17.19 -19.05
N MET A 135 16.74 -15.98 -19.51
CA MET A 135 15.36 -15.53 -19.75
C MET A 135 14.86 -15.76 -21.17
N CYS A 136 15.77 -15.91 -22.15
CA CYS A 136 15.41 -15.96 -23.58
C CYS A 136 15.55 -17.35 -24.21
N GLN A 137 15.82 -18.40 -23.44
CA GLN A 137 15.98 -19.77 -23.96
C GLN A 137 14.73 -20.65 -23.81
N GLY A 138 13.58 -20.03 -23.58
CA GLY A 138 12.29 -20.70 -23.48
C GLY A 138 11.89 -21.11 -22.07
N GLN A 139 10.62 -21.44 -21.91
CA GLN A 139 10.00 -21.70 -20.61
C GLN A 139 10.65 -22.88 -19.87
N GLN A 140 10.91 -23.99 -20.57
CA GLN A 140 11.51 -25.20 -19.96
C GLN A 140 12.89 -24.91 -19.37
N HIS A 141 13.71 -24.13 -20.08
CA HIS A 141 15.01 -23.74 -19.57
C HIS A 141 14.90 -22.85 -18.34
N LEU A 142 14.00 -21.88 -18.36
CA LEU A 142 13.74 -21.00 -17.23
C LEU A 142 13.28 -21.77 -15.99
N GLU A 143 12.36 -22.72 -16.15
CA GLU A 143 11.86 -23.58 -15.05
C GLU A 143 12.99 -24.45 -14.47
N ALA A 144 13.86 -24.99 -15.30
CA ALA A 144 15.02 -25.76 -14.85
C ALA A 144 16.01 -24.92 -14.04
N VAL A 145 16.32 -23.71 -14.51
CA VAL A 145 17.20 -22.78 -13.81
C VAL A 145 16.58 -22.34 -12.49
N MET A 146 15.27 -22.04 -12.46
CA MET A 146 14.56 -21.69 -11.22
C MET A 146 14.56 -22.83 -10.19
N ALA A 147 14.40 -24.08 -10.64
CA ALA A 147 14.47 -25.26 -9.77
C ALA A 147 15.86 -25.45 -9.17
N ASP A 148 16.92 -25.23 -9.96
CA ASP A 148 18.29 -25.29 -9.48
C ASP A 148 18.60 -24.17 -8.47
N TYR A 149 18.19 -22.94 -8.75
CA TYR A 149 18.31 -21.83 -7.79
C TYR A 149 17.57 -22.10 -6.47
N LYS A 150 16.40 -22.73 -6.55
CA LYS A 150 15.63 -23.08 -5.35
C LYS A 150 16.38 -24.10 -4.49
N LYS A 151 16.93 -25.15 -5.12
CA LYS A 151 17.75 -26.16 -4.42
C LYS A 151 18.97 -25.54 -3.75
N ARG A 152 19.69 -24.65 -4.47
CA ARG A 152 20.86 -23.94 -3.92
C ARG A 152 20.49 -22.95 -2.82
N SER A 153 19.34 -22.28 -2.91
CA SER A 153 18.87 -21.33 -1.91
C SER A 153 18.70 -21.98 -0.55
N ASP A 154 18.26 -23.24 -0.49
CA ASP A 154 18.04 -23.96 0.75
C ASP A 154 19.35 -24.36 1.47
N SER A 155 20.48 -24.34 0.72
CA SER A 155 21.84 -24.68 1.22
C SER A 155 22.74 -23.49 1.50
N LEU A 156 22.28 -22.25 1.21
CA LEU A 156 23.08 -21.03 1.29
C LEU A 156 22.86 -20.28 2.63
N SER A 157 23.88 -19.52 3.05
CA SER A 157 23.77 -18.61 4.19
C SER A 157 22.73 -17.50 3.96
N GLN A 158 22.24 -16.87 5.04
CA GLN A 158 21.23 -15.79 4.95
C GLN A 158 21.63 -14.63 4.03
N LYS A 159 22.94 -14.30 3.95
CA LYS A 159 23.44 -13.25 3.06
C LYS A 159 23.34 -13.63 1.58
N GLU A 160 23.64 -14.88 1.27
CA GLU A 160 23.57 -15.42 -0.09
C GLU A 160 22.14 -15.62 -0.53
N GLN A 161 21.22 -15.98 0.39
CA GLN A 161 19.77 -16.05 0.13
C GLN A 161 19.17 -14.68 -0.20
N ALA A 162 19.65 -13.59 0.42
CA ALA A 162 19.20 -12.23 0.11
C ALA A 162 19.60 -11.84 -1.32
N SER A 163 20.83 -12.09 -1.73
CA SER A 163 21.31 -11.83 -3.10
C SER A 163 20.54 -12.59 -4.16
N LEU A 164 20.13 -13.84 -3.90
CA LEU A 164 19.30 -14.64 -4.81
C LEU A 164 17.85 -14.17 -4.93
N LYS A 165 17.30 -13.50 -3.90
CA LYS A 165 15.95 -12.92 -3.98
C LYS A 165 15.86 -11.73 -4.92
N ASP A 166 16.93 -10.97 -5.05
CA ASP A 166 17.00 -9.82 -5.96
C ASP A 166 17.12 -10.25 -7.43
N MET A 167 17.48 -11.50 -7.69
CA MET A 167 17.56 -12.11 -9.03
C MET A 167 16.24 -12.76 -9.50
N LYS A 168 15.25 -12.89 -8.65
CA LYS A 168 13.91 -13.44 -8.97
C LYS A 168 12.91 -12.35 -9.35
#